data_c555d59044f1474ffbf64e2aa02c5c14
#
_entry.id   c555d59044f1474ffbf64e2aa02c5c14
#
_cell.length_a   1.000
_cell.length_b   1.000
_cell.length_c   1.000
_cell.angle_alpha   90.00
_cell.angle_beta   90.00
_cell.angle_gamma   90.00
#
_symmetry.space_group_name_H-M   'P 1'
#
loop_
_entity.id
_entity.type
_entity.pdbx_description
1 polymer ?
#
loop_
_entity_poly.entity_id
_entity_poly.type
_entity_poly.pdbx_seq_one_letter_code
_entity_poly.pdbx_strand_id
1 'polypeptide(L)'
;MASGIVLKTEEQIEGIRRSSQLARKTLDMLDGRVEAGITTNDIDRWVYEYTCDNGGYPATLDVKGFNKSCCTSINNVICHGIPDDTVLQDGDIINVDVTPILDGYFGDTSRMFVIGETSEEALRLIEETKACMYLGIDAVKPGNTIGDIGYTIQQQAESLGYSVVRELCGHGTGLEFWEAPQVPHYGKRNDGPPMLPNMVFTIEPMINAGRCECTTLSDGWTVVTVDGSLSAQWEHTVRVTETGVEILTA
;
A
#
# COMPACT_ATOMS: atom_id res chain seq x y z
N MET A 1 24.19 -9.47 -8.15
CA MET A 1 22.75 -9.14 -8.17
C MET A 1 22.12 -9.86 -6.99
N ALA A 2 21.27 -9.20 -6.21
CA ALA A 2 20.51 -9.91 -5.19
C ALA A 2 19.65 -10.97 -5.89
N SER A 3 19.70 -12.22 -5.41
CA SER A 3 19.02 -13.33 -6.08
C SER A 3 17.52 -13.12 -6.06
N GLY A 4 16.87 -13.19 -7.21
CA GLY A 4 15.41 -13.16 -7.35
C GLY A 4 14.80 -11.84 -7.85
N ILE A 5 15.57 -10.74 -7.95
CA ILE A 5 15.04 -9.48 -8.52
C ILE A 5 14.93 -9.61 -10.04
N VAL A 6 13.74 -9.36 -10.58
CA VAL A 6 13.43 -9.40 -12.01
C VAL A 6 13.41 -7.98 -12.58
N LEU A 7 14.28 -7.68 -13.53
CA LEU A 7 14.18 -6.44 -14.31
C LEU A 7 13.16 -6.66 -15.43
N LYS A 8 12.12 -5.83 -15.46
CA LYS A 8 11.01 -5.98 -16.40
C LYS A 8 11.40 -5.51 -17.80
N THR A 9 10.85 -6.16 -18.83
CA THR A 9 10.91 -5.65 -20.21
C THR A 9 9.97 -4.46 -20.38
N GLU A 10 10.15 -3.65 -21.42
CA GLU A 10 9.22 -2.53 -21.69
C GLU A 10 7.78 -3.02 -21.95
N GLU A 11 7.60 -4.19 -22.57
CA GLU A 11 6.29 -4.81 -22.77
C GLU A 11 5.63 -5.17 -21.41
N GLN A 12 6.40 -5.75 -20.50
CA GLN A 12 5.92 -6.06 -19.14
C GLN A 12 5.59 -4.78 -18.36
N ILE A 13 6.43 -3.75 -18.45
CA ILE A 13 6.16 -2.44 -17.83
C ILE A 13 4.84 -1.87 -18.35
N GLU A 14 4.58 -1.94 -19.65
CA GLU A 14 3.31 -1.44 -20.20
C GLU A 14 2.10 -2.25 -19.72
N GLY A 15 2.23 -3.57 -19.58
CA GLY A 15 1.20 -4.41 -18.97
C GLY A 15 0.93 -4.05 -17.51
N ILE A 16 1.99 -3.90 -16.71
CA ILE A 16 1.92 -3.50 -15.30
C ILE A 16 1.30 -2.09 -15.18
N ARG A 17 1.69 -1.15 -16.06
CA ARG A 17 1.11 0.20 -16.08
C ARG A 17 -0.42 0.17 -16.29
N ARG A 18 -0.92 -0.63 -17.24
CA ARG A 18 -2.37 -0.77 -17.45
C ARG A 18 -3.09 -1.31 -16.22
N SER A 19 -2.54 -2.34 -15.57
CA SER A 19 -3.11 -2.87 -14.33
C SER A 19 -3.04 -1.86 -13.18
N SER A 20 -1.93 -1.15 -13.04
CA SER A 20 -1.75 -0.07 -12.06
C SER A 20 -2.75 1.07 -12.26
N GLN A 21 -3.03 1.43 -13.52
CA GLN A 21 -4.06 2.43 -13.84
C GLN A 21 -5.48 1.92 -13.54
N LEU A 22 -5.73 0.61 -13.65
CA LEU A 22 -6.99 0.02 -13.20
C LEU A 22 -7.10 0.10 -11.67
N ALA A 23 -6.03 -0.23 -10.92
CA ALA A 23 -5.98 -0.12 -9.47
C ALA A 23 -6.29 1.32 -9.00
N ARG A 24 -5.62 2.32 -9.59
CA ARG A 24 -5.90 3.74 -9.31
C ARG A 24 -7.37 4.10 -9.56
N LYS A 25 -7.90 3.75 -10.72
CA LYS A 25 -9.30 4.05 -11.08
C LYS A 25 -10.30 3.35 -10.17
N THR A 26 -9.96 2.16 -9.65
CA THR A 26 -10.77 1.44 -8.67
C THR A 26 -10.86 2.23 -7.37
N LEU A 27 -9.75 2.82 -6.89
CA LEU A 27 -9.78 3.71 -5.74
C LEU A 27 -10.49 5.04 -6.03
N ASP A 28 -10.30 5.63 -7.22
CA ASP A 28 -11.01 6.86 -7.64
C ASP A 28 -12.54 6.65 -7.68
N MET A 29 -13.00 5.45 -8.07
CA MET A 29 -14.43 5.09 -8.07
C MET A 29 -15.04 5.11 -6.66
N LEU A 30 -14.24 4.89 -5.62
CA LEU A 30 -14.68 4.93 -4.23
C LEU A 30 -14.84 6.35 -3.68
N ASP A 31 -14.28 7.38 -4.34
CA ASP A 31 -14.39 8.77 -3.91
C ASP A 31 -15.86 9.19 -3.81
N GLY A 32 -16.26 9.70 -2.65
CA GLY A 32 -17.63 10.10 -2.35
C GLY A 32 -18.62 8.95 -2.13
N ARG A 33 -18.16 7.70 -2.10
CA ARG A 33 -18.97 6.51 -1.75
C ARG A 33 -18.63 5.94 -0.38
N VAL A 34 -17.37 6.10 0.04
CA VAL A 34 -16.89 5.61 1.34
C VAL A 34 -17.30 6.63 2.39
N GLU A 35 -18.45 6.39 3.02
CA GLU A 35 -19.09 7.32 3.98
C GLU A 35 -19.66 6.57 5.19
N ALA A 36 -20.06 7.30 6.22
CA ALA A 36 -20.67 6.70 7.40
C ALA A 36 -21.97 5.95 7.04
N GLY A 37 -22.15 4.77 7.64
CA GLY A 37 -23.32 3.93 7.44
C GLY A 37 -23.18 2.83 6.41
N ILE A 38 -22.15 2.84 5.56
CA ILE A 38 -21.83 1.68 4.70
C ILE A 38 -21.02 0.63 5.47
N THR A 39 -21.00 -0.60 4.97
CA THR A 39 -20.16 -1.66 5.51
C THR A 39 -18.87 -1.82 4.70
N THR A 40 -17.83 -2.43 5.29
CA THR A 40 -16.62 -2.79 4.54
C THR A 40 -16.91 -3.83 3.47
N ASN A 41 -17.94 -4.68 3.62
CA ASN A 41 -18.45 -5.56 2.56
C ASN A 41 -19.05 -4.79 1.37
N ASP A 42 -19.60 -3.58 1.56
CA ASP A 42 -20.05 -2.74 0.44
C ASP A 42 -18.85 -2.26 -0.39
N ILE A 43 -17.74 -1.88 0.27
CA ILE A 43 -16.49 -1.52 -0.41
C ILE A 43 -15.96 -2.71 -1.20
N ASP A 44 -15.87 -3.89 -0.58
CA ASP A 44 -15.42 -5.14 -1.22
C ASP A 44 -16.23 -5.44 -2.48
N ARG A 45 -17.56 -5.34 -2.40
CA ARG A 45 -18.46 -5.56 -3.54
C ARG A 45 -18.20 -4.54 -4.67
N TRP A 46 -18.07 -3.25 -4.37
CA TRP A 46 -17.82 -2.22 -5.38
C TRP A 46 -16.46 -2.38 -6.05
N VAL A 47 -15.43 -2.74 -5.27
CA VAL A 47 -14.10 -3.05 -5.80
C VAL A 47 -14.16 -4.25 -6.74
N TYR A 48 -14.85 -5.34 -6.34
CA TYR A 48 -15.05 -6.52 -7.18
C TYR A 48 -15.74 -6.17 -8.50
N GLU A 49 -16.92 -5.54 -8.41
CA GLU A 49 -17.74 -5.18 -9.57
C GLU A 49 -16.94 -4.28 -10.53
N TYR A 50 -16.35 -3.20 -10.03
CA TYR A 50 -15.62 -2.26 -10.87
C TYR A 50 -14.39 -2.90 -11.53
N THR A 51 -13.62 -3.69 -10.79
CA THR A 51 -12.45 -4.39 -11.33
C THR A 51 -12.85 -5.35 -12.45
N CYS A 52 -13.89 -6.18 -12.24
CA CYS A 52 -14.36 -7.13 -13.23
C CYS A 52 -14.98 -6.45 -14.45
N ASP A 53 -15.78 -5.40 -14.27
CA ASP A 53 -16.40 -4.64 -15.36
C ASP A 53 -15.37 -3.95 -16.26
N ASN A 54 -14.16 -3.68 -15.75
CA ASN A 54 -13.04 -3.13 -16.50
C ASN A 54 -12.03 -4.20 -16.99
N GLY A 55 -12.43 -5.47 -16.99
CA GLY A 55 -11.67 -6.60 -17.56
C GLY A 55 -10.56 -7.14 -16.65
N GLY A 56 -10.47 -6.67 -15.42
CA GLY A 56 -9.53 -7.16 -14.42
C GLY A 56 -10.12 -8.24 -13.51
N TYR A 57 -9.30 -8.71 -12.57
CA TYR A 57 -9.66 -9.66 -11.53
C TYR A 57 -8.94 -9.27 -10.22
N PRO A 58 -9.63 -9.17 -9.07
CA PRO A 58 -8.96 -8.87 -7.80
C PRO A 58 -8.05 -10.02 -7.34
N ALA A 59 -6.73 -9.79 -7.30
CA ALA A 59 -5.74 -10.82 -6.99
C ALA A 59 -5.91 -11.41 -5.58
N THR A 60 -6.41 -10.63 -4.64
CA THR A 60 -6.62 -11.02 -3.25
C THR A 60 -7.63 -12.14 -3.08
N LEU A 61 -8.55 -12.37 -4.05
CA LEU A 61 -9.48 -13.50 -4.05
C LEU A 61 -8.78 -14.87 -4.12
N ASP A 62 -7.62 -14.93 -4.77
CA ASP A 62 -6.81 -16.15 -4.90
C ASP A 62 -5.88 -16.38 -3.71
N VAL A 63 -5.81 -15.41 -2.79
CA VAL A 63 -4.99 -15.54 -1.59
C VAL A 63 -5.70 -16.42 -0.57
N LYS A 64 -5.08 -17.57 -0.29
CA LYS A 64 -5.68 -18.58 0.60
C LYS A 64 -6.02 -18.03 1.98
N GLY A 65 -7.30 -18.07 2.31
CA GLY A 65 -7.83 -17.65 3.63
C GLY A 65 -8.23 -16.18 3.69
N PHE A 66 -7.96 -15.37 2.65
CA PHE A 66 -8.40 -13.98 2.59
C PHE A 66 -9.80 -13.86 1.94
N ASN A 67 -9.96 -14.36 0.71
CA ASN A 67 -11.23 -14.52 -0.02
C ASN A 67 -12.06 -13.21 -0.19
N LYS A 68 -11.41 -12.07 -0.31
CA LYS A 68 -12.01 -10.75 -0.52
C LYS A 68 -11.28 -10.00 -1.65
N SER A 69 -11.94 -8.99 -2.22
CA SER A 69 -11.45 -8.27 -3.39
C SER A 69 -10.47 -7.15 -3.06
N CYS A 70 -10.42 -6.73 -1.80
CA CYS A 70 -9.54 -5.68 -1.29
C CYS A 70 -9.30 -5.86 0.20
N CYS A 71 -8.31 -5.12 0.74
CA CYS A 71 -8.19 -4.96 2.18
C CYS A 71 -8.93 -3.69 2.63
N THR A 72 -9.50 -3.72 3.85
CA THR A 72 -10.16 -2.57 4.47
C THR A 72 -9.68 -2.44 5.91
N SER A 73 -8.83 -1.45 6.20
CA SER A 73 -8.11 -1.32 7.46
C SER A 73 -8.55 -0.05 8.18
N ILE A 74 -9.37 -0.20 9.25
CA ILE A 74 -10.01 0.89 9.97
C ILE A 74 -9.20 1.26 11.22
N ASN A 75 -8.96 2.55 11.45
CA ASN A 75 -8.39 3.14 12.66
C ASN A 75 -7.06 2.51 13.10
N ASN A 76 -7.09 1.58 14.06
CA ASN A 76 -5.91 0.89 14.59
C ASN A 76 -5.53 -0.38 13.82
N VAL A 77 -6.28 -0.72 12.77
CA VAL A 77 -5.88 -1.76 11.81
C VAL A 77 -4.80 -1.18 10.91
N ILE A 78 -3.63 -1.78 10.92
CA ILE A 78 -2.46 -1.33 10.15
C ILE A 78 -2.66 -1.65 8.67
N CYS A 79 -2.95 -2.94 8.38
CA CYS A 79 -3.17 -3.45 7.02
C CYS A 79 -3.89 -4.80 7.06
N HIS A 80 -4.22 -5.32 5.89
CA HIS A 80 -4.82 -6.64 5.64
C HIS A 80 -6.16 -6.87 6.38
N GLY A 81 -6.87 -5.80 6.75
CA GLY A 81 -8.22 -5.92 7.31
C GLY A 81 -9.15 -6.61 6.31
N ILE A 82 -9.81 -7.69 6.74
CA ILE A 82 -10.73 -8.46 5.90
C ILE A 82 -12.09 -7.74 5.89
N PRO A 83 -12.62 -7.36 4.73
CA PRO A 83 -13.98 -6.80 4.63
C PRO A 83 -15.05 -7.71 5.25
N ASP A 84 -15.91 -7.11 6.07
CA ASP A 84 -17.00 -7.78 6.77
C ASP A 84 -18.24 -6.86 6.91
N ASP A 85 -19.17 -7.15 7.83
CA ASP A 85 -20.35 -6.34 8.09
C ASP A 85 -20.08 -5.16 9.06
N THR A 86 -18.82 -4.82 9.33
CA THR A 86 -18.45 -3.64 10.11
C THR A 86 -18.92 -2.37 9.41
N VAL A 87 -19.76 -1.62 10.09
CA VAL A 87 -20.34 -0.36 9.61
C VAL A 87 -19.42 0.80 9.94
N LEU A 88 -19.01 1.56 8.91
CA LEU A 88 -18.19 2.77 9.08
C LEU A 88 -18.94 3.84 9.86
N GLN A 89 -18.26 4.48 10.81
CA GLN A 89 -18.78 5.53 11.65
C GLN A 89 -18.19 6.89 11.28
N ASP A 90 -18.93 7.95 11.59
CA ASP A 90 -18.40 9.30 11.53
C ASP A 90 -17.16 9.41 12.45
N GLY A 91 -16.07 9.93 11.94
CA GLY A 91 -14.78 10.01 12.63
C GLY A 91 -13.79 8.90 12.31
N ASP A 92 -14.21 7.79 11.69
CA ASP A 92 -13.30 6.73 11.28
C ASP A 92 -12.32 7.21 10.18
N ILE A 93 -11.15 6.61 10.17
CA ILE A 93 -10.21 6.63 9.04
C ILE A 93 -10.06 5.20 8.53
N ILE A 94 -9.97 5.02 7.22
CA ILE A 94 -9.85 3.68 6.63
C ILE A 94 -8.85 3.68 5.46
N ASN A 95 -7.95 2.71 5.46
CA ASN A 95 -7.17 2.38 4.27
C ASN A 95 -7.96 1.36 3.43
N VAL A 96 -8.05 1.61 2.13
CA VAL A 96 -8.52 0.62 1.15
C VAL A 96 -7.37 0.31 0.21
N ASP A 97 -7.07 -0.99 0.09
CA ASP A 97 -5.93 -1.51 -0.66
C ASP A 97 -6.43 -2.49 -1.72
N VAL A 98 -6.02 -2.26 -2.96
CA VAL A 98 -6.53 -2.97 -4.15
C VAL A 98 -5.41 -3.44 -5.05
N THR A 99 -5.47 -4.73 -5.44
CA THR A 99 -4.51 -5.35 -6.34
C THR A 99 -5.23 -6.06 -7.49
N PRO A 100 -5.63 -5.37 -8.56
CA PRO A 100 -6.16 -6.02 -9.74
C PRO A 100 -5.08 -6.78 -10.53
N ILE A 101 -5.50 -7.84 -11.19
CA ILE A 101 -4.79 -8.50 -12.30
C ILE A 101 -5.48 -8.06 -13.58
N LEU A 102 -4.72 -7.54 -14.55
CA LEU A 102 -5.21 -7.22 -15.89
C LEU A 102 -4.23 -7.78 -16.93
N ASP A 103 -4.72 -8.60 -17.86
CA ASP A 103 -3.90 -9.28 -18.88
C ASP A 103 -2.71 -10.08 -18.29
N GLY A 104 -2.86 -10.61 -17.06
CA GLY A 104 -1.83 -11.36 -16.36
C GLY A 104 -0.78 -10.51 -15.63
N TYR A 105 -0.97 -9.19 -15.56
CA TYR A 105 -0.10 -8.26 -14.83
C TYR A 105 -0.79 -7.72 -13.59
N PHE A 106 -0.03 -7.53 -12.51
CA PHE A 106 -0.51 -7.00 -11.22
C PHE A 106 -0.28 -5.49 -11.15
N GLY A 107 -1.25 -4.78 -10.57
CA GLY A 107 -1.10 -3.39 -10.18
C GLY A 107 -1.54 -3.27 -8.72
N ASP A 108 -0.78 -2.59 -7.88
CA ASP A 108 -0.94 -2.58 -6.44
C ASP A 108 -0.91 -1.15 -5.90
N THR A 109 -1.92 -0.76 -5.12
CA THR A 109 -1.98 0.58 -4.51
C THR A 109 -3.03 0.66 -3.43
N SER A 110 -2.79 1.51 -2.44
CA SER A 110 -3.75 1.79 -1.37
C SER A 110 -3.94 3.29 -1.12
N ARG A 111 -5.09 3.62 -0.52
CA ARG A 111 -5.46 5.01 -0.19
C ARG A 111 -6.19 5.08 1.14
N MET A 112 -5.93 6.18 1.88
CA MET A 112 -6.72 6.54 3.05
C MET A 112 -7.98 7.30 2.66
N PHE A 113 -9.09 6.99 3.36
CA PHE A 113 -10.34 7.72 3.32
C PHE A 113 -10.70 8.19 4.73
N VAL A 114 -11.30 9.37 4.82
CA VAL A 114 -11.80 9.96 6.08
C VAL A 114 -13.31 9.89 6.05
N ILE A 115 -13.91 9.38 7.12
CA ILE A 115 -15.36 9.20 7.23
C ILE A 115 -15.95 10.35 8.04
N GLY A 116 -16.64 11.27 7.35
CA GLY A 116 -17.23 12.45 7.97
C GLY A 116 -16.21 13.40 8.58
N GLU A 117 -16.40 13.80 9.85
CA GLU A 117 -15.48 14.67 10.60
C GLU A 117 -14.63 13.83 11.55
N THR A 118 -13.31 13.86 11.39
CA THR A 118 -12.35 13.13 12.25
C THR A 118 -11.46 14.09 13.06
N SER A 119 -10.63 13.53 13.94
CA SER A 119 -9.72 14.31 14.79
C SER A 119 -8.59 14.96 13.98
N GLU A 120 -8.06 16.08 14.47
CA GLU A 120 -6.85 16.71 13.91
C GLU A 120 -5.64 15.76 13.93
N GLU A 121 -5.55 14.89 14.96
CA GLU A 121 -4.52 13.87 15.07
C GLU A 121 -4.60 12.86 13.90
N ALA A 122 -5.80 12.37 13.59
CA ALA A 122 -6.03 11.44 12.49
C ALA A 122 -5.71 12.08 11.13
N LEU A 123 -6.18 13.31 10.89
CA LEU A 123 -5.87 14.04 9.66
C LEU A 123 -4.36 14.25 9.49
N ARG A 124 -3.69 14.66 10.56
CA ARG A 124 -2.24 14.84 10.54
C ARG A 124 -1.50 13.54 10.27
N LEU A 125 -1.91 12.43 10.91
CA LEU A 125 -1.31 11.12 10.67
C LEU A 125 -1.43 10.71 9.19
N ILE A 126 -2.60 10.88 8.58
CA ILE A 126 -2.84 10.57 7.15
C ILE A 126 -1.92 11.39 6.24
N GLU A 127 -1.88 12.71 6.43
CA GLU A 127 -1.08 13.60 5.60
C GLU A 127 0.43 13.35 5.75
N GLU A 128 0.91 13.14 6.98
CA GLU A 128 2.32 12.88 7.23
C GLU A 128 2.75 11.49 6.72
N THR A 129 1.86 10.49 6.79
CA THR A 129 2.10 9.17 6.18
C THR A 129 2.22 9.28 4.66
N LYS A 130 1.34 10.06 4.03
CA LYS A 130 1.41 10.35 2.60
C LYS A 130 2.72 11.06 2.22
N ALA A 131 3.10 12.07 3.00
CA ALA A 131 4.37 12.76 2.81
C ALA A 131 5.57 11.83 2.95
N CYS A 132 5.57 10.93 3.94
CA CYS A 132 6.60 9.90 4.12
C CYS A 132 6.71 8.99 2.90
N MET A 133 5.59 8.55 2.33
CA MET A 133 5.57 7.74 1.10
C MET A 133 6.25 8.49 -0.05
N TYR A 134 5.88 9.75 -0.32
CA TYR A 134 6.48 10.53 -1.40
C TYR A 134 7.97 10.81 -1.18
N LEU A 135 8.42 11.06 0.06
CA LEU A 135 9.84 11.17 0.39
C LEU A 135 10.60 9.86 0.09
N GLY A 136 9.97 8.70 0.36
CA GLY A 136 10.50 7.40 -0.04
C GLY A 136 10.59 7.25 -1.55
N ILE A 137 9.56 7.67 -2.28
CA ILE A 137 9.52 7.66 -3.75
C ILE A 137 10.62 8.57 -4.34
N ASP A 138 10.84 9.75 -3.79
CA ASP A 138 11.89 10.69 -4.22
C ASP A 138 13.30 10.11 -4.05
N ALA A 139 13.48 9.16 -3.12
CA ALA A 139 14.75 8.45 -2.95
C ALA A 139 15.01 7.40 -4.04
N VAL A 140 13.99 7.05 -4.86
CA VAL A 140 14.11 6.02 -5.91
C VAL A 140 14.85 6.55 -7.12
N LYS A 141 16.06 6.06 -7.33
CA LYS A 141 16.87 6.36 -8.53
C LYS A 141 18.02 5.36 -8.66
N PRO A 142 18.54 5.14 -9.87
CA PRO A 142 19.76 4.36 -10.05
C PRO A 142 20.91 4.90 -9.20
N GLY A 143 21.62 3.99 -8.54
CA GLY A 143 22.75 4.32 -7.65
C GLY A 143 22.37 4.44 -6.16
N ASN A 144 21.12 4.63 -5.82
CA ASN A 144 20.62 4.45 -4.46
C ASN A 144 20.28 2.97 -4.20
N THR A 145 20.09 2.62 -2.93
CA THR A 145 19.70 1.27 -2.49
C THR A 145 18.29 1.27 -1.92
N ILE A 146 17.71 0.09 -1.78
CA ILE A 146 16.39 -0.05 -1.11
C ILE A 146 16.40 0.51 0.32
N GLY A 147 17.52 0.37 1.05
CA GLY A 147 17.68 0.95 2.38
C GLY A 147 17.62 2.49 2.42
N ASP A 148 17.93 3.18 1.32
CA ASP A 148 17.80 4.64 1.25
C ASP A 148 16.33 5.08 1.31
N ILE A 149 15.41 4.28 0.74
CA ILE A 149 13.96 4.49 0.83
C ILE A 149 13.53 4.41 2.29
N GLY A 150 13.80 3.27 2.94
CA GLY A 150 13.41 3.02 4.32
C GLY A 150 14.02 4.02 5.30
N TYR A 151 15.30 4.35 5.12
CA TYR A 151 15.97 5.37 5.93
C TYR A 151 15.24 6.73 5.84
N THR A 152 14.89 7.16 4.64
CA THR A 152 14.25 8.47 4.43
C THR A 152 12.87 8.52 5.08
N ILE A 153 12.06 7.48 4.88
CA ILE A 153 10.73 7.35 5.50
C ILE A 153 10.83 7.36 7.02
N GLN A 154 11.71 6.52 7.58
CA GLN A 154 11.88 6.39 9.03
C GLN A 154 12.31 7.72 9.66
N GLN A 155 13.30 8.41 9.10
CA GLN A 155 13.77 9.69 9.65
C GLN A 155 12.64 10.73 9.68
N GLN A 156 11.82 10.81 8.65
CA GLN A 156 10.69 11.74 8.62
C GLN A 156 9.64 11.35 9.67
N ALA A 157 9.16 10.13 9.67
CA ALA A 157 8.11 9.68 10.59
C ALA A 157 8.53 9.84 12.06
N GLU A 158 9.73 9.38 12.43
CA GLU A 158 10.23 9.45 13.80
C GLU A 158 10.52 10.91 14.24
N SER A 159 10.92 11.81 13.34
CA SER A 159 11.09 13.23 13.65
C SER A 159 9.79 13.94 14.04
N LEU A 160 8.65 13.40 13.58
CA LEU A 160 7.31 13.90 13.87
C LEU A 160 6.67 13.23 15.10
N GLY A 161 7.37 12.26 15.71
CA GLY A 161 6.92 11.50 16.88
C GLY A 161 6.07 10.27 16.54
N TYR A 162 6.02 9.86 15.27
CA TYR A 162 5.36 8.64 14.82
C TYR A 162 6.29 7.44 14.82
N SER A 163 5.74 6.25 14.64
CA SER A 163 6.49 4.99 14.55
C SER A 163 6.26 4.32 13.20
N VAL A 164 7.32 3.76 12.62
CA VAL A 164 7.25 2.94 11.40
C VAL A 164 7.12 1.48 11.79
N VAL A 165 6.12 0.77 11.25
CA VAL A 165 5.94 -0.68 11.40
C VAL A 165 7.12 -1.42 10.79
N ARG A 166 7.61 -2.48 11.45
CA ARG A 166 8.84 -3.18 11.07
C ARG A 166 8.63 -4.62 10.63
N GLU A 167 7.50 -5.21 10.96
CA GLU A 167 7.14 -6.60 10.66
C GLU A 167 6.66 -6.79 9.22
N LEU A 168 6.31 -5.69 8.56
CA LEU A 168 5.77 -5.64 7.21
C LEU A 168 6.62 -4.71 6.34
N CYS A 169 6.54 -4.90 5.04
CA CYS A 169 7.32 -4.13 4.07
C CYS A 169 6.65 -4.11 2.70
N GLY A 170 7.03 -3.19 1.87
CA GLY A 170 6.75 -3.22 0.44
C GLY A 170 7.51 -4.34 -0.27
N HIS A 171 7.16 -4.60 -1.49
CA HIS A 171 7.65 -5.76 -2.26
C HIS A 171 7.73 -5.48 -3.76
N GLY A 172 8.53 -6.25 -4.46
CA GLY A 172 8.43 -6.32 -5.91
C GLY A 172 7.06 -6.82 -6.33
N THR A 173 6.56 -6.34 -7.46
CA THR A 173 5.26 -6.74 -8.01
C THR A 173 5.23 -6.66 -9.53
N GLY A 174 4.15 -7.09 -10.13
CA GLY A 174 3.85 -6.87 -11.54
C GLY A 174 3.72 -8.14 -12.38
N LEU A 175 4.60 -9.12 -12.26
CA LEU A 175 4.46 -10.44 -12.90
C LEU A 175 3.84 -11.44 -11.94
N GLU A 176 4.12 -11.28 -10.65
CA GLU A 176 3.50 -12.00 -9.55
C GLU A 176 3.01 -10.97 -8.53
N PHE A 177 2.14 -11.37 -7.63
CA PHE A 177 1.65 -10.49 -6.57
C PHE A 177 2.84 -10.01 -5.70
N TRP A 178 3.62 -10.95 -5.19
CA TRP A 178 4.80 -10.69 -4.36
C TRP A 178 6.08 -11.18 -5.01
N GLU A 179 6.97 -10.26 -5.28
CA GLU A 179 8.27 -10.51 -5.87
C GLU A 179 9.40 -9.91 -5.02
N ALA A 180 10.63 -10.25 -5.32
CA ALA A 180 11.79 -9.50 -4.82
C ALA A 180 11.92 -8.15 -5.57
N PRO A 181 12.42 -7.10 -4.88
CA PRO A 181 12.96 -7.09 -3.52
C PRO A 181 11.89 -6.89 -2.45
N GLN A 182 12.21 -7.20 -1.18
CA GLN A 182 11.52 -6.60 -0.05
C GLN A 182 11.94 -5.14 0.08
N VAL A 183 10.98 -4.26 0.43
CA VAL A 183 11.18 -2.81 0.54
C VAL A 183 10.78 -2.35 1.95
N PRO A 184 11.63 -2.55 2.97
CA PRO A 184 11.37 -2.05 4.31
C PRO A 184 11.28 -0.52 4.33
N HIS A 185 10.33 0.00 5.14
CA HIS A 185 10.15 1.45 5.30
C HIS A 185 10.98 2.02 6.46
N TYR A 186 11.97 1.28 6.90
CA TYR A 186 12.99 1.64 7.89
C TYR A 186 14.35 1.06 7.46
N GLY A 187 15.43 1.54 8.02
CA GLY A 187 16.74 0.97 7.72
C GLY A 187 17.89 1.98 7.77
N LYS A 188 18.91 1.70 6.96
CA LYS A 188 20.14 2.50 6.90
C LYS A 188 20.44 2.91 5.46
N ARG A 189 21.08 4.06 5.30
CA ARG A 189 21.59 4.49 3.99
C ARG A 189 22.59 3.49 3.42
N ASN A 190 22.55 3.34 2.11
CA ASN A 190 23.42 2.46 1.34
C ASN A 190 23.33 0.97 1.76
N ASP A 191 22.20 0.54 2.32
CA ASP A 191 21.96 -0.85 2.70
C ASP A 191 21.00 -1.53 1.72
N GLY A 192 21.10 -2.86 1.60
CA GLY A 192 20.27 -3.66 0.70
C GLY A 192 20.68 -3.57 -0.78
N PRO A 193 19.84 -4.12 -1.68
CA PRO A 193 20.14 -4.16 -3.11
C PRO A 193 20.13 -2.76 -3.75
N PRO A 194 21.03 -2.49 -4.72
CA PRO A 194 20.98 -1.26 -5.49
C PRO A 194 19.75 -1.25 -6.40
N MET A 195 19.16 -0.07 -6.55
CA MET A 195 18.05 0.16 -7.47
C MET A 195 18.58 0.23 -8.91
N LEU A 196 18.00 -0.58 -9.78
CA LEU A 196 18.35 -0.69 -11.19
C LEU A 196 17.15 -0.32 -12.05
N PRO A 197 17.36 0.29 -13.23
CA PRO A 197 16.28 0.57 -14.18
C PRO A 197 15.41 -0.68 -14.44
N ASN A 198 14.13 -0.47 -14.57
CA ASN A 198 13.11 -1.50 -14.76
C ASN A 198 12.86 -2.46 -13.57
N MET A 199 13.36 -2.14 -12.40
CA MET A 199 12.78 -2.69 -11.17
C MET A 199 11.40 -2.08 -10.94
N VAL A 200 10.44 -2.91 -10.53
CA VAL A 200 9.07 -2.49 -10.15
C VAL A 200 8.80 -3.03 -8.75
N PHE A 201 8.35 -2.15 -7.85
CA PHE A 201 8.05 -2.51 -6.46
C PHE A 201 7.08 -1.50 -5.83
N THR A 202 6.49 -1.87 -4.68
CA THR A 202 5.62 -1.01 -3.90
C THR A 202 6.41 -0.17 -2.89
N ILE A 203 5.91 1.01 -2.59
CA ILE A 203 6.29 1.85 -1.44
C ILE A 203 5.01 2.13 -0.67
N GLU A 204 4.88 1.54 0.52
CA GLU A 204 3.63 1.43 1.26
C GLU A 204 3.84 1.62 2.78
N PRO A 205 4.43 2.74 3.23
CA PRO A 205 4.73 2.92 4.63
C PRO A 205 3.49 2.84 5.52
N MET A 206 3.56 1.96 6.52
CA MET A 206 2.61 1.83 7.61
C MET A 206 3.13 2.61 8.79
N ILE A 207 2.44 3.69 9.16
CA ILE A 207 2.84 4.64 10.20
C ILE A 207 1.83 4.63 11.33
N ASN A 208 2.29 4.39 12.56
CA ASN A 208 1.46 4.37 13.76
C ASN A 208 1.62 5.67 14.55
N ALA A 209 0.50 6.17 15.10
CA ALA A 209 0.52 7.31 16.04
C ALA A 209 1.19 6.95 17.37
N GLY A 210 1.20 5.67 17.74
CA GLY A 210 1.80 5.14 18.96
C GLY A 210 3.03 4.27 18.68
N ARG A 211 3.02 3.06 19.24
CA ARG A 211 4.14 2.12 19.19
C ARG A 211 4.25 1.43 17.82
N CYS A 212 5.47 1.04 17.43
CA CYS A 212 5.72 0.39 16.15
C CYS A 212 5.31 -1.09 16.12
N GLU A 213 5.17 -1.74 17.26
CA GLU A 213 4.85 -3.16 17.34
C GLU A 213 3.40 -3.43 16.92
N CYS A 214 3.21 -4.55 16.25
CA CYS A 214 1.92 -5.01 15.77
C CYS A 214 1.60 -6.44 16.21
N THR A 215 0.35 -6.83 16.02
CA THR A 215 -0.09 -8.21 16.21
C THR A 215 -1.11 -8.60 15.15
N THR A 216 -1.06 -9.86 14.72
CA THR A 216 -2.05 -10.41 13.79
C THR A 216 -3.21 -11.01 14.58
N LEU A 217 -4.43 -10.71 14.18
CA LEU A 217 -5.65 -11.24 14.80
C LEU A 217 -5.85 -12.73 14.47
N SER A 218 -6.84 -13.34 15.13
CA SER A 218 -7.13 -14.78 14.99
C SER A 218 -7.63 -15.21 13.61
N ASP A 219 -8.01 -14.27 12.76
CA ASP A 219 -8.34 -14.52 11.35
C ASP A 219 -7.09 -14.84 10.49
N GLY A 220 -5.89 -14.61 11.04
CA GLY A 220 -4.60 -14.90 10.41
C GLY A 220 -4.15 -13.83 9.40
N TRP A 221 -4.90 -12.72 9.24
CA TRP A 221 -4.62 -11.66 8.26
C TRP A 221 -4.57 -10.27 8.88
N THR A 222 -5.64 -9.87 9.56
CA THR A 222 -5.78 -8.50 10.10
C THR A 222 -4.66 -8.17 11.06
N VAL A 223 -3.85 -7.17 10.73
CA VAL A 223 -2.74 -6.69 11.56
C VAL A 223 -3.15 -5.40 12.26
N VAL A 224 -2.98 -5.35 13.58
CA VAL A 224 -3.39 -4.21 14.41
C VAL A 224 -2.23 -3.70 15.26
N THR A 225 -2.31 -2.42 15.66
CA THR A 225 -1.39 -1.84 16.64
C THR A 225 -1.58 -2.48 18.01
N VAL A 226 -0.49 -2.74 18.74
CA VAL A 226 -0.57 -3.40 20.07
C VAL A 226 -1.13 -2.50 21.17
N ASP A 227 -1.09 -1.18 20.97
CA ASP A 227 -1.52 -0.17 21.94
C ASP A 227 -2.86 0.49 21.58
N GLY A 228 -3.51 0.07 20.48
CA GLY A 228 -4.77 0.62 19.99
C GLY A 228 -4.66 2.01 19.36
N SER A 229 -3.43 2.51 19.13
CA SER A 229 -3.21 3.79 18.46
C SER A 229 -3.63 3.72 16.98
N LEU A 230 -3.96 4.88 16.40
CA LEU A 230 -4.28 4.98 14.98
C LEU A 230 -3.07 4.59 14.12
N SER A 231 -3.37 3.97 12.97
CA SER A 231 -2.39 3.68 11.92
C SER A 231 -2.88 4.23 10.59
N ALA A 232 -1.96 4.65 9.74
CA ALA A 232 -2.26 5.05 8.36
C ALA A 232 -1.26 4.40 7.41
N GLN A 233 -1.73 4.08 6.19
CA GLN A 233 -0.92 3.56 5.10
C GLN A 233 -1.31 4.28 3.80
N TRP A 234 -0.32 4.62 3.00
CA TRP A 234 -0.48 5.00 1.60
C TRP A 234 0.46 4.14 0.77
N GLU A 235 0.06 3.87 -0.46
CA GLU A 235 0.86 3.02 -1.31
C GLU A 235 0.85 3.46 -2.76
N HIS A 236 2.02 3.33 -3.39
CA HIS A 236 2.17 3.36 -4.83
C HIS A 236 3.09 2.25 -5.32
N THR A 237 2.72 1.66 -6.48
CA THR A 237 3.66 0.90 -7.30
C THR A 237 4.51 1.86 -8.13
N VAL A 238 5.83 1.68 -8.06
CA VAL A 238 6.80 2.51 -8.78
C VAL A 238 7.71 1.68 -9.67
N ARG A 239 8.18 2.30 -10.76
CA ARG A 239 9.25 1.80 -11.64
C ARG A 239 10.50 2.65 -11.45
N VAL A 240 11.65 2.03 -11.32
CA VAL A 240 12.94 2.71 -11.43
C VAL A 240 13.20 2.99 -12.91
N THR A 241 13.40 4.27 -13.26
CA THR A 241 13.77 4.68 -14.63
C THR A 241 15.28 4.84 -14.78
N GLU A 242 15.77 5.20 -15.96
CA GLU A 242 17.21 5.46 -16.17
C GLU A 242 17.74 6.63 -15.32
N THR A 243 16.90 7.57 -14.91
CA THR A 243 17.33 8.78 -14.22
C THR A 243 16.59 9.08 -12.90
N GLY A 244 15.60 8.28 -12.55
CA GLY A 244 14.75 8.54 -11.36
C GLY A 244 13.66 7.49 -11.21
N VAL A 245 12.42 7.93 -11.01
CA VAL A 245 11.25 7.11 -10.71
C VAL A 245 10.07 7.47 -11.59
N GLU A 246 9.24 6.48 -11.90
CA GLU A 246 7.90 6.62 -12.47
C GLU A 246 6.89 5.99 -11.50
N ILE A 247 5.84 6.73 -11.13
CA ILE A 247 4.74 6.19 -10.32
C ILE A 247 3.72 5.59 -11.28
N LEU A 248 3.52 4.28 -11.25
CA LEU A 248 2.64 3.58 -12.19
C LEU A 248 1.16 3.72 -11.79
N THR A 249 0.89 3.93 -10.51
CA THR A 249 -0.44 4.07 -9.91
C THR A 249 -0.87 5.53 -9.67
N ALA A 250 -0.17 6.52 -10.27
CA ALA A 250 -0.52 7.94 -10.17
C ALA A 250 -1.61 8.35 -11.18
#